data_8a38bd60faad39500621a2d2f8a3a6e5
#
_entry.id   8a38bd60faad39500621a2d2f8a3a6e5
#
_cell.length_a   1.000
_cell.length_b   1.000
_cell.length_c   1.000
_cell.angle_alpha   90.00
_cell.angle_beta   90.00
_cell.angle_gamma   90.00
#
_symmetry.space_group_name_H-M   'P 1'
#
loop_
_entity.id
_entity.type
_entity.pdbx_description
1 polymer ?
#
loop_
_entity_poly.entity_id
_entity_poly.type
_entity_poly.pdbx_seq_one_letter_code
_entity_poly.pdbx_strand_id
1 'polypeptide(L)'
;MSYTISEVAKMMGVNPSTLRYYDKEELLPDVKRVNGIRIFEDEDFGWLRVLNCLKNTGMPIRKIKRYVELAKYGDETLEERYELIKEQRQSVLQQIEQLQYYLQELDYKDWYYQTASQDSLASLARRIRVCFSRQIPVRIRAHPRGAFNSVGACTPTELNTVPRKR
;
A
#
# COMPACT_ATOMS: atom_id res chain seq x y z
N MET A 1 4.11 32.62 6.08
CA MET A 1 3.55 32.99 4.76
C MET A 1 2.14 32.44 4.65
N SER A 2 1.30 33.04 3.80
CA SER A 2 -0.10 32.57 3.64
C SER A 2 -0.30 32.02 2.22
N TYR A 3 -1.02 30.92 2.11
CA TYR A 3 -1.20 30.16 0.87
C TYR A 3 -2.65 29.87 0.59
N THR A 4 -3.03 29.92 -0.67
CA THR A 4 -4.36 29.49 -1.13
C THR A 4 -4.43 27.97 -1.20
N ILE A 5 -5.64 27.41 -1.22
CA ILE A 5 -5.87 25.95 -1.36
C ILE A 5 -5.22 25.37 -2.63
N SER A 6 -5.13 26.16 -3.70
CA SER A 6 -4.52 25.73 -4.97
C SER A 6 -3.00 25.63 -4.87
N GLU A 7 -2.36 26.58 -4.19
CA GLU A 7 -0.92 26.58 -3.94
C GLU A 7 -0.52 25.42 -3.04
N VAL A 8 -1.25 25.24 -1.93
CA VAL A 8 -1.03 24.10 -1.01
C VAL A 8 -1.18 22.77 -1.73
N ALA A 9 -2.22 22.61 -2.54
CA ALA A 9 -2.44 21.39 -3.31
C ALA A 9 -1.26 21.09 -4.25
N LYS A 10 -0.74 22.11 -4.94
CA LYS A 10 0.43 22.00 -5.80
C LYS A 10 1.69 21.61 -5.00
N MET A 11 1.93 22.27 -3.87
CA MET A 11 3.10 22.00 -3.01
C MET A 11 3.08 20.59 -2.42
N MET A 12 1.89 20.10 -2.08
CA MET A 12 1.71 18.76 -1.51
C MET A 12 1.55 17.64 -2.55
N GLY A 13 1.50 17.99 -3.85
CA GLY A 13 1.28 16.99 -4.90
C GLY A 13 -0.10 16.32 -4.84
N VAL A 14 -1.12 17.03 -4.34
CA VAL A 14 -2.49 16.53 -4.24
C VAL A 14 -3.45 17.34 -5.10
N ASN A 15 -4.61 16.78 -5.42
CA ASN A 15 -5.63 17.53 -6.15
C ASN A 15 -6.30 18.57 -5.20
N PRO A 16 -6.58 19.80 -5.64
CA PRO A 16 -7.33 20.79 -4.84
C PRO A 16 -8.68 20.28 -4.34
N SER A 17 -9.34 19.38 -5.08
CA SER A 17 -10.57 18.71 -4.63
C SER A 17 -10.37 17.84 -3.38
N THR A 18 -9.17 17.26 -3.21
CA THR A 18 -8.83 16.49 -2.01
C THR A 18 -8.80 17.38 -0.77
N LEU A 19 -8.20 18.57 -0.86
CA LEU A 19 -8.18 19.51 0.26
C LEU A 19 -9.57 20.07 0.57
N ARG A 20 -10.41 20.34 -0.47
CA ARG A 20 -11.82 20.72 -0.26
C ARG A 20 -12.62 19.60 0.39
N TYR A 21 -12.33 18.35 0.04
CA TYR A 21 -12.94 17.20 0.70
C TYR A 21 -12.51 17.10 2.17
N TYR A 22 -11.22 17.30 2.48
CA TYR A 22 -10.76 17.36 3.87
C TYR A 22 -11.46 18.48 4.66
N ASP A 23 -11.66 19.62 4.04
CA ASP A 23 -12.41 20.74 4.64
C ASP A 23 -13.86 20.32 4.94
N LYS A 24 -14.55 19.76 3.95
CA LYS A 24 -15.94 19.29 4.11
C LYS A 24 -16.08 18.22 5.21
N GLU A 25 -15.08 17.38 5.35
CA GLU A 25 -15.05 16.32 6.37
C GLU A 25 -14.50 16.79 7.73
N GLU A 26 -14.30 18.10 7.90
CA GLU A 26 -13.81 18.71 9.15
C GLU A 26 -12.45 18.17 9.64
N LEU A 27 -11.60 17.76 8.68
CA LEU A 27 -10.25 17.28 8.96
C LEU A 27 -9.22 18.42 9.08
N LEU A 28 -9.65 19.66 8.83
CA LEU A 28 -8.81 20.87 8.84
C LEU A 28 -9.35 21.86 9.91
N PRO A 29 -9.25 21.53 11.23
CA PRO A 29 -9.97 22.29 12.26
C PRO A 29 -9.46 23.72 12.44
N ASP A 30 -8.17 23.95 12.28
CA ASP A 30 -7.52 25.20 12.70
C ASP A 30 -7.19 26.15 11.53
N VAL A 31 -7.58 25.80 10.29
CA VAL A 31 -7.27 26.61 9.11
C VAL A 31 -8.15 27.86 9.06
N LYS A 32 -7.54 29.04 9.08
CA LYS A 32 -8.20 30.35 9.07
C LYS A 32 -9.02 30.57 7.79
N ARG A 33 -10.08 31.37 7.90
CA ARG A 33 -10.88 31.84 6.76
C ARG A 33 -10.85 33.37 6.68
N VAL A 34 -10.53 33.87 5.51
CA VAL A 34 -10.59 35.30 5.20
C VAL A 34 -11.63 35.48 4.07
N ASN A 35 -12.66 36.26 4.30
CA ASN A 35 -13.79 36.44 3.35
C ASN A 35 -14.39 35.10 2.85
N GLY A 36 -14.49 34.09 3.74
CA GLY A 36 -15.02 32.78 3.40
C GLY A 36 -14.01 31.83 2.69
N ILE A 37 -12.84 32.34 2.30
CA ILE A 37 -11.78 31.58 1.63
C ILE A 37 -10.82 31.06 2.68
N ARG A 38 -10.45 29.75 2.60
CA ARG A 38 -9.42 29.19 3.46
C ARG A 38 -8.04 29.69 3.06
N ILE A 39 -7.30 30.11 4.07
CA ILE A 39 -5.92 30.56 3.96
C ILE A 39 -5.08 29.64 4.85
N PHE A 40 -4.08 29.00 4.27
CA PHE A 40 -3.15 28.13 4.96
C PHE A 40 -1.89 28.88 5.34
N GLU A 41 -1.33 28.54 6.49
CA GLU A 41 -0.06 29.09 6.99
C GLU A 41 1.01 27.98 7.04
N ASP A 42 2.28 28.36 7.23
CA ASP A 42 3.38 27.39 7.27
C ASP A 42 3.17 26.30 8.33
N GLU A 43 2.50 26.62 9.42
CA GLU A 43 2.18 25.73 10.53
C GLU A 43 1.20 24.62 10.12
N ASP A 44 0.30 24.89 9.18
CA ASP A 44 -0.70 23.92 8.72
C ASP A 44 -0.10 22.75 7.93
N PHE A 45 1.09 22.93 7.34
CA PHE A 45 1.72 21.90 6.51
C PHE A 45 2.11 20.65 7.30
N GLY A 46 2.44 20.80 8.57
CA GLY A 46 2.70 19.67 9.46
C GLY A 46 1.48 18.75 9.55
N TRP A 47 0.32 19.35 9.80
CA TRP A 47 -0.96 18.67 9.89
C TRP A 47 -1.40 18.03 8.57
N LEU A 48 -1.32 18.78 7.49
CA LEU A 48 -1.65 18.31 6.14
C LEU A 48 -0.80 17.09 5.73
N ARG A 49 0.48 17.05 6.10
CA ARG A 49 1.35 15.89 5.88
C ARG A 49 0.86 14.66 6.62
N VAL A 50 0.45 14.80 7.86
CA VAL A 50 -0.11 13.69 8.65
C VAL A 50 -1.37 13.16 7.97
N LEU A 51 -2.33 14.02 7.62
CA LEU A 51 -3.56 13.61 6.93
C LEU A 51 -3.29 12.89 5.61
N ASN A 52 -2.36 13.42 4.81
CA ASN A 52 -1.98 12.82 3.54
C ASN A 52 -1.32 11.44 3.74
N CYS A 53 -0.46 11.30 4.74
CA CYS A 53 0.13 10.02 5.11
C CYS A 53 -0.95 9.00 5.51
N LEU A 54 -1.84 9.35 6.43
CA LEU A 54 -2.90 8.45 6.89
C LEU A 54 -3.82 8.01 5.73
N LYS A 55 -4.19 8.93 4.85
CA LYS A 55 -4.96 8.61 3.65
C LYS A 55 -4.22 7.67 2.71
N ASN A 56 -2.96 7.99 2.39
CA ASN A 56 -2.19 7.22 1.41
C ASN A 56 -1.81 5.81 1.92
N THR A 57 -1.78 5.62 3.23
CA THR A 57 -1.63 4.28 3.84
C THR A 57 -2.94 3.48 3.86
N GLY A 58 -4.04 4.04 3.34
CA GLY A 58 -5.33 3.35 3.27
C GLY A 58 -6.13 3.40 4.58
N MET A 59 -5.81 4.30 5.51
CA MET A 59 -6.62 4.46 6.72
C MET A 59 -8.05 4.91 6.36
N PRO A 60 -9.09 4.21 6.85
CA PRO A 60 -10.47 4.62 6.61
C PRO A 60 -10.77 6.03 7.14
N ILE A 61 -11.54 6.81 6.40
CA ILE A 61 -11.86 8.20 6.75
C ILE A 61 -12.44 8.36 8.16
N ARG A 62 -13.22 7.39 8.63
CA ARG A 62 -13.76 7.36 10.00
C ARG A 62 -12.66 7.32 11.07
N LYS A 63 -11.58 6.55 10.83
CA LYS A 63 -10.43 6.48 11.73
C LYS A 63 -9.62 7.77 11.67
N ILE A 64 -9.48 8.38 10.48
CA ILE A 64 -8.83 9.67 10.31
C ILE A 64 -9.60 10.74 11.10
N LYS A 65 -10.92 10.80 10.99
CA LYS A 65 -11.75 11.72 11.78
C LYS A 65 -11.55 11.53 13.29
N ARG A 66 -11.55 10.28 13.75
CA ARG A 66 -11.31 9.98 15.17
C ARG A 66 -9.93 10.48 15.61
N TYR A 67 -8.89 10.26 14.80
CA TYR A 67 -7.55 10.76 15.07
C TYR A 67 -7.50 12.30 15.16
N VAL A 68 -8.15 12.99 14.21
CA VAL A 68 -8.26 14.46 14.19
C VAL A 68 -8.97 14.97 15.44
N GLU A 69 -10.09 14.36 15.81
CA GLU A 69 -10.86 14.73 17.00
C GLU A 69 -10.05 14.57 18.28
N LEU A 70 -9.36 13.43 18.43
CA LEU A 70 -8.49 13.20 19.57
C LEU A 70 -7.35 14.22 19.64
N ALA A 71 -6.79 14.62 18.51
CA ALA A 71 -5.70 15.58 18.45
C ALA A 71 -6.07 16.97 19.01
N LYS A 72 -7.35 17.34 19.01
CA LYS A 72 -7.84 18.59 19.60
C LYS A 72 -7.67 18.65 21.12
N TYR A 73 -7.61 17.49 21.78
CA TYR A 73 -7.46 17.37 23.23
C TYR A 73 -5.99 17.28 23.69
N GLY A 74 -5.04 17.47 22.75
CA GLY A 74 -3.61 17.53 23.10
C GLY A 74 -3.06 16.23 23.69
N ASP A 75 -2.28 16.35 24.74
CA ASP A 75 -1.51 15.24 25.31
C ASP A 75 -2.37 14.22 26.09
N GLU A 76 -3.56 14.60 26.52
CA GLU A 76 -4.48 13.71 27.24
C GLU A 76 -4.90 12.49 26.39
N THR A 77 -4.83 12.59 25.07
CA THR A 77 -5.24 11.53 24.13
C THR A 77 -4.07 10.86 23.41
N LEU A 78 -2.85 11.03 23.90
CA LEU A 78 -1.65 10.46 23.27
C LEU A 78 -1.74 8.95 23.07
N GLU A 79 -2.19 8.22 24.11
CA GLU A 79 -2.29 6.76 24.05
C GLU A 79 -3.34 6.29 23.03
N GLU A 80 -4.51 6.92 22.99
CA GLU A 80 -5.54 6.57 22.02
C GLU A 80 -5.08 6.85 20.57
N ARG A 81 -4.39 7.96 20.34
CA ARG A 81 -3.80 8.29 19.03
C ARG A 81 -2.70 7.30 18.66
N TYR A 82 -1.86 6.91 19.62
CA TYR A 82 -0.82 5.92 19.42
C TYR A 82 -1.38 4.57 18.97
N GLU A 83 -2.46 4.08 19.61
CA GLU A 83 -3.09 2.82 19.20
C GLU A 83 -3.65 2.88 17.76
N LEU A 84 -4.26 4.00 17.35
CA LEU A 84 -4.72 4.19 15.97
C LEU A 84 -3.56 4.12 14.96
N ILE A 85 -2.44 4.75 15.26
CA ILE A 85 -1.24 4.72 14.42
C ILE A 85 -0.60 3.34 14.40
N LYS A 86 -0.54 2.66 15.52
CA LYS A 86 -0.01 1.30 15.65
C LYS A 86 -0.80 0.29 14.84
N GLU A 87 -2.14 0.34 14.91
CA GLU A 87 -3.01 -0.48 14.07
C GLU A 87 -2.78 -0.22 12.57
N GLN A 88 -2.69 1.06 12.18
CA GLN A 88 -2.46 1.41 10.79
C GLN A 88 -1.09 0.95 10.31
N ARG A 89 -0.05 1.11 11.13
CA ARG A 89 1.29 0.60 10.83
C ARG A 89 1.27 -0.92 10.60
N GLN A 90 0.56 -1.66 11.43
CA GLN A 90 0.43 -3.10 11.27
C GLN A 90 -0.27 -3.48 9.97
N SER A 91 -1.33 -2.75 9.60
CA SER A 91 -2.01 -2.94 8.32
C SER A 91 -1.09 -2.71 7.12
N VAL A 92 -0.27 -1.65 7.18
CA VAL A 92 0.71 -1.35 6.12
C VAL A 92 1.78 -2.45 6.01
N LEU A 93 2.27 -2.96 7.15
CA LEU A 93 3.23 -4.07 7.14
C LEU A 93 2.66 -5.33 6.48
N GLN A 94 1.41 -5.65 6.75
CA GLN A 94 0.71 -6.78 6.09
C GLN A 94 0.57 -6.56 4.58
N GLN A 95 0.28 -5.33 4.15
CA GLN A 95 0.22 -5.00 2.72
C GLN A 95 1.59 -5.13 2.05
N ILE A 96 2.66 -4.71 2.71
CA ILE A 96 4.04 -4.86 2.21
C ILE A 96 4.38 -6.35 2.04
N GLU A 97 4.10 -7.18 3.04
CA GLU A 97 4.33 -8.62 2.98
C GLU A 97 3.57 -9.27 1.81
N GLN A 98 2.31 -8.89 1.64
CA GLN A 98 1.49 -9.39 0.53
C GLN A 98 2.02 -8.94 -0.84
N LEU A 99 2.47 -7.70 -0.97
CA LEU A 99 3.07 -7.19 -2.21
C LEU A 99 4.41 -7.85 -2.50
N GLN A 100 5.22 -8.13 -1.48
CA GLN A 100 6.48 -8.87 -1.63
C GLN A 100 6.23 -10.29 -2.13
N TYR A 101 5.21 -10.96 -1.63
CA TYR A 101 4.80 -12.27 -2.14
C TYR A 101 4.41 -12.20 -3.63
N TYR A 102 3.59 -11.24 -4.03
CA TYR A 102 3.22 -11.08 -5.45
C TYR A 102 4.41 -10.70 -6.33
N LEU A 103 5.36 -9.94 -5.80
CA LEU A 103 6.58 -9.59 -6.52
C LEU A 103 7.39 -10.85 -6.86
N GLN A 104 7.54 -11.79 -5.93
CA GLN A 104 8.23 -13.07 -6.21
C GLN A 104 7.55 -13.86 -7.33
N GLU A 105 6.22 -13.86 -7.38
CA GLU A 105 5.48 -14.50 -8.47
C GLU A 105 5.71 -13.80 -9.83
N LEU A 106 5.83 -12.49 -9.83
CA LEU A 106 6.13 -11.70 -11.03
C LEU A 106 7.58 -11.91 -11.48
N ASP A 107 8.54 -11.96 -10.56
CA ASP A 107 9.96 -12.23 -10.84
C ASP A 107 10.13 -13.60 -11.51
N TYR A 108 9.38 -14.62 -11.03
CA TYR A 108 9.35 -15.92 -11.66
C TYR A 108 8.81 -15.85 -13.10
N LYS A 109 7.74 -15.11 -13.36
CA LYS A 109 7.18 -14.92 -14.70
C LYS A 109 8.13 -14.16 -15.61
N ASP A 110 8.78 -13.13 -15.10
CA ASP A 110 9.78 -12.35 -15.82
C ASP A 110 10.95 -13.24 -16.28
N TRP A 111 11.55 -13.99 -15.35
CA TRP A 111 12.58 -14.97 -15.66
C TRP A 111 12.10 -15.97 -16.73
N TYR A 112 10.88 -16.50 -16.59
CA TYR A 112 10.31 -17.44 -17.54
C TYR A 112 10.25 -16.85 -18.95
N TYR A 113 9.71 -15.64 -19.12
CA TYR A 113 9.60 -15.02 -20.43
C TYR A 113 10.96 -14.64 -21.04
N GLN A 114 11.89 -14.17 -20.24
CA GLN A 114 13.26 -13.89 -20.69
C GLN A 114 13.94 -15.16 -21.21
N THR A 115 13.81 -16.28 -20.49
CA THR A 115 14.40 -17.55 -20.91
C THR A 115 13.68 -18.15 -22.11
N ALA A 116 12.36 -18.03 -22.15
CA ALA A 116 11.53 -18.57 -23.22
C ALA A 116 11.75 -17.87 -24.57
N SER A 117 12.09 -16.59 -24.57
CA SER A 117 12.41 -15.85 -25.78
C SER A 117 13.72 -16.29 -26.44
N GLN A 118 14.60 -16.97 -25.69
CA GLN A 118 15.89 -17.48 -26.17
C GLN A 118 15.83 -18.95 -26.64
N ASP A 119 14.76 -19.68 -26.29
CA ASP A 119 14.59 -21.11 -26.61
C ASP A 119 13.62 -21.32 -27.80
N SER A 120 13.85 -22.41 -28.58
CA SER A 120 12.91 -22.78 -29.65
C SER A 120 11.54 -23.20 -29.12
N LEU A 121 10.47 -22.89 -29.84
CA LEU A 121 9.05 -23.14 -29.46
C LEU A 121 8.74 -24.56 -28.96
N ALA A 122 9.51 -25.58 -29.38
CA ALA A 122 9.32 -26.96 -28.97
C ALA A 122 9.79 -27.26 -27.52
N SER A 123 10.78 -26.53 -27.01
CA SER A 123 11.23 -26.63 -25.61
C SER A 123 10.29 -25.90 -24.67
N LEU A 124 9.68 -24.82 -25.14
CA LEU A 124 8.73 -24.00 -24.43
C LEU A 124 7.48 -24.78 -23.98
N ALA A 125 6.85 -25.49 -24.91
CA ALA A 125 5.63 -26.26 -24.66
C ALA A 125 5.78 -27.32 -23.56
N ARG A 126 6.97 -27.93 -23.46
CA ARG A 126 7.29 -28.90 -22.39
C ARG A 126 7.46 -28.24 -21.03
N ARG A 127 8.10 -27.08 -20.97
CA ARG A 127 8.33 -26.32 -19.73
C ARG A 127 7.04 -25.73 -19.16
N ILE A 128 6.16 -25.18 -20.01
CA ILE A 128 4.84 -24.68 -19.59
C ILE A 128 4.03 -25.76 -18.89
N ARG A 129 3.98 -26.98 -19.47
CA ARG A 129 3.20 -28.08 -18.92
C ARG A 129 3.68 -28.52 -17.53
N VAL A 130 4.99 -28.49 -17.28
CA VAL A 130 5.58 -28.85 -15.97
C VAL A 130 5.34 -27.76 -14.94
N CYS A 131 5.45 -26.48 -15.31
CA CYS A 131 5.20 -25.38 -14.38
C CYS A 131 3.73 -25.26 -13.98
N PHE A 132 2.80 -25.36 -14.93
CA PHE A 132 1.36 -25.32 -14.64
C PHE A 132 0.88 -26.52 -13.82
N SER A 133 1.46 -27.71 -13.99
CA SER A 133 1.06 -28.87 -13.21
C SER A 133 1.58 -28.88 -11.77
N ARG A 134 2.62 -28.09 -11.45
CA ARG A 134 3.17 -27.94 -10.09
C ARG A 134 2.60 -26.76 -9.31
N GLN A 135 1.93 -25.81 -9.96
CA GLN A 135 1.47 -24.57 -9.35
C GLN A 135 0.02 -24.57 -8.84
N ILE A 136 -0.66 -25.72 -8.75
CA ILE A 136 -1.98 -25.73 -8.14
C ILE A 136 -1.99 -26.76 -7.01
N PRO A 137 -2.12 -26.28 -5.75
CA PRO A 137 -3.40 -25.81 -5.30
C PRO A 137 -3.35 -24.42 -4.66
N VAL A 138 -3.67 -23.39 -5.39
CA VAL A 138 -4.21 -22.19 -4.75
C VAL A 138 -5.56 -22.56 -4.20
N ARG A 139 -5.59 -23.22 -3.05
CA ARG A 139 -6.73 -23.15 -2.17
C ARG A 139 -6.84 -21.69 -1.72
N ILE A 140 -7.65 -20.91 -2.40
CA ILE A 140 -8.23 -19.70 -1.86
C ILE A 140 -9.06 -20.15 -0.65
N ARG A 141 -8.41 -20.38 0.47
CA ARG A 141 -9.09 -20.37 1.75
C ARG A 141 -9.23 -18.89 2.12
N ALA A 142 -10.46 -18.41 2.10
CA ALA A 142 -10.83 -17.24 2.87
C ALA A 142 -10.18 -17.34 4.24
N HIS A 143 -9.36 -16.34 4.59
CA HIS A 143 -8.54 -16.34 5.78
C HIS A 143 -9.39 -15.94 6.99
N PRO A 144 -9.52 -16.78 8.01
CA PRO A 144 -9.62 -16.31 9.38
C PRO A 144 -8.24 -16.39 10.01
N ARG A 145 -7.65 -15.22 10.27
CA ARG A 145 -6.56 -14.96 11.25
C ARG A 145 -5.50 -16.06 11.42
N GLY A 146 -4.28 -15.79 10.98
CA GLY A 146 -3.06 -16.37 11.54
C GLY A 146 -2.35 -17.45 10.71
N ALA A 147 -1.05 -17.27 10.57
CA ALA A 147 0.00 -18.19 10.12
C ALA A 147 0.01 -18.60 8.64
N PHE A 148 0.81 -17.87 7.87
CA PHE A 148 1.31 -18.32 6.58
C PHE A 148 2.57 -19.16 6.82
N ASN A 149 2.47 -20.45 6.61
CA ASN A 149 3.64 -21.33 6.48
C ASN A 149 4.15 -21.29 5.04
N SER A 150 5.45 -21.14 4.93
CA SER A 150 6.26 -21.12 3.72
C SER A 150 5.88 -22.23 2.74
N VAL A 151 5.34 -21.85 1.59
CA VAL A 151 5.27 -22.73 0.42
C VAL A 151 6.55 -22.48 -0.37
N GLY A 152 7.36 -23.53 -0.53
CA GLY A 152 8.68 -23.48 -1.14
C GLY A 152 8.65 -22.82 -2.53
N ALA A 153 9.42 -21.76 -2.68
CA ALA A 153 9.72 -21.17 -3.97
C ALA A 153 10.46 -22.19 -4.83
N CYS A 154 9.98 -22.40 -6.05
CA CYS A 154 10.69 -23.22 -7.03
C CYS A 154 11.97 -22.47 -7.44
N THR A 155 13.13 -22.91 -6.96
CA THR A 155 14.41 -22.28 -7.32
C THR A 155 14.87 -22.74 -8.71
N PRO A 156 15.62 -21.91 -9.45
CA PRO A 156 16.13 -22.26 -10.79
C PRO A 156 16.97 -23.53 -10.83
N THR A 157 17.52 -23.94 -9.70
CA THR A 157 18.41 -25.14 -9.59
C THR A 157 17.66 -26.46 -9.74
N GLU A 158 16.36 -26.52 -9.46
CA GLU A 158 15.58 -27.77 -9.56
C GLU A 158 15.11 -28.11 -10.98
N LEU A 159 15.25 -27.19 -11.93
CA LEU A 159 14.81 -27.38 -13.31
C LEU A 159 15.82 -28.15 -14.18
N ASN A 160 17.06 -28.32 -13.71
CA ASN A 160 18.12 -29.00 -14.47
C ASN A 160 18.23 -30.53 -14.24
N THR A 161 17.39 -31.10 -13.38
CA THR A 161 17.43 -32.52 -13.05
C THR A 161 16.31 -33.36 -13.68
N VAL A 162 16.01 -33.15 -14.95
CA VAL A 162 15.17 -34.09 -15.71
C VAL A 162 16.10 -35.10 -16.41
N PRO A 163 16.07 -36.39 -16.05
CA PRO A 163 16.89 -37.41 -16.71
C PRO A 163 16.48 -37.55 -18.18
N ARG A 164 17.45 -37.43 -19.09
CA ARG A 164 17.27 -37.79 -20.49
C ARG A 164 16.98 -39.29 -20.57
N LYS A 165 15.74 -39.65 -20.84
CA LYS A 165 15.45 -41.01 -21.30
C LYS A 165 15.97 -41.15 -22.74
N ARG A 166 16.82 -42.16 -22.92
CA ARG A 166 17.28 -42.64 -24.21
C ARG A 166 16.14 -43.18 -25.07
#